data_76422d6a23c2a86489bf4578fa3b8381
#
_entry.id   76422d6a23c2a86489bf4578fa3b8381
#
_cell.length_a   1.000
_cell.length_b   1.000
_cell.length_c   1.000
_cell.angle_alpha   90.00
_cell.angle_beta   90.00
_cell.angle_gamma   90.00
#
_symmetry.space_group_name_H-M   'P 1'
#
loop_
_entity.id
_entity.type
_entity.pdbx_description
1 polymer ?
#
loop_
_entity_poly.entity_id
_entity_poly.type
_entity_poly.pdbx_seq_one_letter_code
_entity_poly.pdbx_strand_id
1 'polypeptide(L)'
;MYIRFILFLFFISSCDFPERNCLKFQTGTFEFKSISEKGDTLITKFTRTKDLEIGFFNEKIDSNTVKWVSDCECIYKKVNPKSLSEKKAVQMKILSTNANSYTFEYSFVGDIKNKQRGFVKKISD
;
A
#
# COMPACT_ATOMS: atom_id res chain seq x y z
N MET A 1 46.71 -27.51 33.78
CA MET A 1 46.42 -26.33 32.93
C MET A 1 45.10 -26.61 32.21
N TYR A 2 44.00 -26.10 32.75
CA TYR A 2 42.65 -26.38 32.20
C TYR A 2 42.31 -25.22 31.26
N ILE A 3 42.24 -25.51 29.96
CA ILE A 3 41.75 -24.59 28.94
C ILE A 3 40.22 -24.58 29.02
N ARG A 4 39.69 -23.53 29.58
CA ARG A 4 38.25 -23.28 29.67
C ARG A 4 37.77 -22.79 28.32
N PHE A 5 37.19 -23.68 27.52
CA PHE A 5 36.53 -23.35 26.25
C PHE A 5 35.24 -22.60 26.57
N ILE A 6 35.26 -21.30 26.45
CA ILE A 6 34.04 -20.45 26.51
C ILE A 6 33.36 -20.56 25.16
N LEU A 7 32.29 -21.37 25.13
CA LEU A 7 31.41 -21.49 23.99
C LEU A 7 30.58 -20.20 23.92
N PHE A 8 30.99 -19.30 23.04
CA PHE A 8 30.25 -18.05 22.73
C PHE A 8 29.04 -18.46 21.87
N LEU A 9 27.88 -18.59 22.52
CA LEU A 9 26.61 -18.82 21.83
C LEU A 9 26.21 -17.51 21.14
N PHE A 10 26.48 -17.41 19.85
CA PHE A 10 25.93 -16.36 19.01
C PHE A 10 24.42 -16.57 18.90
N PHE A 11 23.64 -15.82 19.65
CA PHE A 11 22.22 -15.64 19.39
C PHE A 11 22.09 -14.85 18.09
N ILE A 12 21.91 -15.56 16.99
CA ILE A 12 21.45 -14.93 15.75
C ILE A 12 19.97 -14.64 15.98
N SER A 13 19.68 -13.41 16.42
CA SER A 13 18.32 -12.90 16.34
C SER A 13 17.99 -12.73 14.87
N SER A 14 17.31 -13.70 14.28
CA SER A 14 16.73 -13.52 12.97
C SER A 14 15.63 -12.46 13.10
N CYS A 15 15.87 -11.27 12.56
CA CYS A 15 14.81 -10.33 12.30
C CYS A 15 13.90 -10.94 11.25
N ASP A 16 12.77 -11.50 11.66
CA ASP A 16 11.70 -11.88 10.74
C ASP A 16 11.12 -10.60 10.15
N PHE A 17 11.51 -10.29 8.92
CA PHE A 17 10.82 -9.28 8.14
C PHE A 17 9.42 -9.81 7.81
N PRO A 18 8.35 -8.99 7.98
CA PRO A 18 7.02 -9.42 7.58
C PRO A 18 7.04 -9.82 6.09
N GLU A 19 6.50 -10.99 5.80
CA GLU A 19 6.40 -11.49 4.43
C GLU A 19 5.55 -10.52 3.61
N ARG A 20 6.06 -10.14 2.43
CA ARG A 20 5.37 -9.26 1.51
C ARG A 20 5.25 -9.92 0.15
N ASN A 21 4.05 -10.34 -0.21
CA ASN A 21 3.73 -10.83 -1.54
C ASN A 21 3.06 -9.71 -2.36
N CYS A 22 3.81 -8.70 -2.71
CA CYS A 22 3.30 -7.49 -3.36
C CYS A 22 2.78 -7.74 -4.78
N LEU A 23 3.41 -8.64 -5.53
CA LEU A 23 3.01 -8.94 -6.90
C LEU A 23 1.55 -9.39 -7.01
N LYS A 24 1.08 -10.15 -6.06
CA LYS A 24 -0.32 -10.59 -5.98
C LYS A 24 -1.31 -9.42 -5.92
N PHE A 25 -0.89 -8.29 -5.38
CA PHE A 25 -1.74 -7.13 -5.13
C PHE A 25 -1.54 -6.00 -6.15
N GLN A 26 -0.73 -6.20 -7.17
CA GLN A 26 -0.55 -5.17 -8.20
C GLN A 26 -1.78 -5.01 -9.09
N THR A 27 -2.53 -6.07 -9.31
CA THR A 27 -3.75 -6.05 -10.12
C THR A 27 -4.89 -6.73 -9.38
N GLY A 28 -6.11 -6.38 -9.73
CA GLY A 28 -7.34 -6.98 -9.18
C GLY A 28 -8.38 -5.97 -8.80
N THR A 29 -9.42 -6.45 -8.13
CA THR A 29 -10.48 -5.62 -7.54
C THR A 29 -10.34 -5.62 -6.04
N PHE A 30 -10.43 -4.43 -5.46
CA PHE A 30 -10.13 -4.19 -4.06
C PHE A 30 -11.23 -3.40 -3.38
N GLU A 31 -11.30 -3.52 -2.06
CA GLU A 31 -12.21 -2.78 -1.21
C GLU A 31 -11.43 -2.10 -0.09
N PHE A 32 -11.64 -0.81 0.04
CA PHE A 32 -11.08 0.03 1.10
C PHE A 32 -12.21 0.55 1.98
N LYS A 33 -12.08 0.37 3.28
CA LYS A 33 -13.00 0.90 4.28
C LYS A 33 -12.37 2.06 5.02
N SER A 34 -13.12 3.15 5.12
CA SER A 34 -12.76 4.30 5.94
C SER A 34 -13.94 4.71 6.82
N ILE A 35 -13.66 5.50 7.85
CA ILE A 35 -14.70 6.03 8.75
C ILE A 35 -14.80 7.52 8.49
N SER A 36 -16.04 7.99 8.20
CA SER A 36 -16.31 9.42 8.02
C SER A 36 -16.24 10.17 9.35
N GLU A 37 -16.17 11.49 9.30
CA GLU A 37 -16.22 12.35 10.49
C GLU A 37 -17.49 12.15 11.32
N LYS A 38 -18.58 11.72 10.68
CA LYS A 38 -19.86 11.39 11.33
C LYS A 38 -19.91 9.99 11.94
N GLY A 39 -18.85 9.18 11.80
CA GLY A 39 -18.78 7.81 12.29
C GLY A 39 -19.36 6.75 11.36
N ASP A 40 -19.78 7.12 10.15
CA ASP A 40 -20.28 6.18 9.15
C ASP A 40 -19.13 5.44 8.48
N THR A 41 -19.32 4.16 8.20
CA THR A 41 -18.37 3.37 7.43
C THR A 41 -18.54 3.67 5.94
N LEU A 42 -17.48 4.15 5.31
CA LEU A 42 -17.42 4.37 3.87
C LEU A 42 -16.66 3.24 3.21
N ILE A 43 -17.25 2.68 2.16
CA ILE A 43 -16.64 1.61 1.38
C ILE A 43 -16.33 2.15 -0.01
N THR A 44 -15.06 2.11 -0.38
CA THR A 44 -14.60 2.44 -1.72
C THR A 44 -14.12 1.17 -2.40
N LYS A 45 -14.65 0.91 -3.57
CA LYS A 45 -14.18 -0.18 -4.43
C LYS A 45 -13.34 0.39 -5.55
N PHE A 46 -12.26 -0.28 -5.88
CA PHE A 46 -11.43 0.10 -7.00
C PHE A 46 -10.88 -1.13 -7.72
N THR A 47 -10.67 -0.97 -9.00
CA THR A 47 -10.04 -1.97 -9.84
C THR A 47 -8.71 -1.44 -10.32
N ARG A 48 -7.68 -2.25 -10.16
CA ARG A 48 -6.33 -1.90 -10.62
C ARG A 48 -5.90 -2.87 -11.70
N THR A 49 -5.53 -2.30 -12.84
CA THR A 49 -4.83 -3.00 -13.92
C THR A 49 -3.34 -2.64 -13.84
N LYS A 50 -2.56 -3.14 -14.77
CA LYS A 50 -1.13 -2.84 -14.81
C LYS A 50 -0.81 -1.34 -14.82
N ASP A 51 -1.62 -0.54 -15.50
CA ASP A 51 -1.32 0.88 -15.77
C ASP A 51 -2.36 1.86 -15.22
N LEU A 52 -3.53 1.37 -14.76
CA LEU A 52 -4.63 2.20 -14.32
C LEU A 52 -5.26 1.69 -13.02
N GLU A 53 -5.72 2.62 -12.21
CA GLU A 53 -6.59 2.35 -11.08
C GLU A 53 -7.87 3.18 -11.23
N ILE A 54 -9.01 2.51 -11.20
CA ILE A 54 -10.33 3.12 -11.33
C ILE A 54 -11.10 2.88 -10.05
N GLY A 55 -11.38 3.96 -9.34
CA GLY A 55 -12.13 3.92 -8.09
C GLY A 55 -13.58 4.36 -8.26
N PHE A 56 -14.46 3.77 -7.45
CA PHE A 56 -15.88 4.09 -7.39
C PHE A 56 -16.20 4.56 -5.97
N PHE A 57 -16.56 5.82 -5.84
CA PHE A 57 -16.92 6.43 -4.57
C PHE A 57 -18.10 7.39 -4.76
N ASN A 58 -19.20 7.18 -4.03
CA ASN A 58 -20.42 8.00 -4.11
C ASN A 58 -20.89 8.25 -5.56
N GLU A 59 -20.99 7.20 -6.36
CA GLU A 59 -21.39 7.25 -7.79
C GLU A 59 -20.42 8.03 -8.69
N LYS A 60 -19.28 8.46 -8.14
CA LYS A 60 -18.22 9.11 -8.91
C LYS A 60 -17.13 8.12 -9.26
N ILE A 61 -16.64 8.26 -10.48
CA ILE A 61 -15.50 7.49 -10.98
C ILE A 61 -14.26 8.36 -10.91
N ASP A 62 -13.23 7.87 -10.26
CA ASP A 62 -11.92 8.50 -10.21
C ASP A 62 -10.88 7.58 -10.84
N SER A 63 -10.07 8.11 -11.74
CA SER A 63 -9.09 7.33 -12.48
C SER A 63 -7.70 7.90 -12.28
N ASN A 64 -6.76 7.01 -12.00
CA ASN A 64 -5.34 7.34 -11.84
C ASN A 64 -4.49 6.42 -12.70
N THR A 65 -3.41 6.96 -13.25
CA THR A 65 -2.36 6.13 -13.80
C THR A 65 -1.55 5.52 -12.67
N VAL A 66 -1.08 4.30 -12.86
CA VAL A 66 -0.26 3.58 -11.88
C VAL A 66 1.07 3.23 -12.52
N LYS A 67 2.15 3.59 -11.86
CA LYS A 67 3.49 3.19 -12.26
C LYS A 67 4.18 2.48 -11.10
N TRP A 68 4.43 1.19 -11.22
CA TRP A 68 5.19 0.43 -10.24
C TRP A 68 6.67 0.73 -10.40
N VAL A 69 7.29 1.22 -9.35
CA VAL A 69 8.74 1.52 -9.30
C VAL A 69 9.53 0.40 -8.66
N SER A 70 8.84 -0.47 -7.92
CA SER A 70 9.33 -1.74 -7.39
C SER A 70 8.13 -2.69 -7.22
N ASP A 71 8.35 -3.90 -6.74
CA ASP A 71 7.26 -4.85 -6.50
C ASP A 71 6.22 -4.30 -5.51
N CYS A 72 6.67 -3.51 -4.53
CA CYS A 72 5.86 -3.03 -3.41
C CYS A 72 5.56 -1.53 -3.44
N GLU A 73 6.08 -0.77 -4.39
CA GLU A 73 5.89 0.68 -4.46
C GLU A 73 5.38 1.12 -5.82
N CYS A 74 4.42 2.01 -5.82
CA CYS A 74 3.90 2.62 -7.04
C CYS A 74 3.64 4.11 -6.87
N ILE A 75 3.50 4.77 -8.02
CA ILE A 75 3.19 6.19 -8.11
C ILE A 75 1.88 6.34 -8.88
N TYR A 76 0.95 7.07 -8.27
CA TYR A 76 -0.34 7.43 -8.85
C TYR A 76 -0.33 8.85 -9.36
N LYS A 77 -0.93 9.06 -10.52
CA LYS A 77 -1.22 10.39 -11.08
C LYS A 77 -2.66 10.40 -11.56
N LYS A 78 -3.41 11.43 -11.18
CA LYS A 78 -4.78 11.62 -11.62
C LYS A 78 -4.85 11.81 -13.13
N VAL A 79 -5.76 11.13 -13.81
CA VAL A 79 -5.87 11.18 -15.28
C VAL A 79 -6.34 12.56 -15.76
N ASN A 80 -7.35 13.14 -15.10
CA ASN A 80 -7.88 14.46 -15.43
C ASN A 80 -7.84 15.37 -14.21
N PRO A 81 -6.67 15.89 -13.84
CA PRO A 81 -6.57 16.76 -12.68
C PRO A 81 -7.30 18.10 -12.93
N LYS A 82 -8.13 18.51 -11.97
CA LYS A 82 -8.92 19.75 -12.03
C LYS A 82 -8.32 20.90 -11.23
N SER A 83 -7.31 20.62 -10.41
CA SER A 83 -6.64 21.59 -9.54
C SER A 83 -5.14 21.34 -9.48
N LEU A 84 -4.39 22.32 -8.95
CA LEU A 84 -2.96 22.15 -8.75
C LEU A 84 -2.63 21.03 -7.74
N SER A 85 -3.45 20.87 -6.71
CA SER A 85 -3.26 19.79 -5.73
C SER A 85 -3.50 18.40 -6.35
N GLU A 86 -4.47 18.28 -7.24
CA GLU A 86 -4.74 17.03 -7.96
C GLU A 86 -3.65 16.64 -8.96
N LYS A 87 -2.83 17.59 -9.41
CA LYS A 87 -1.68 17.33 -10.27
C LYS A 87 -0.49 16.70 -9.53
N LYS A 88 -0.48 16.75 -8.21
CA LYS A 88 0.59 16.17 -7.41
C LYS A 88 0.52 14.64 -7.46
N ALA A 89 1.65 14.01 -7.74
CA ALA A 89 1.76 12.56 -7.71
C ALA A 89 1.70 12.05 -6.27
N VAL A 90 1.10 10.88 -6.10
CA VAL A 90 1.01 10.17 -4.82
C VAL A 90 1.85 8.91 -4.91
N GLN A 91 2.70 8.68 -3.92
CA GLN A 91 3.43 7.43 -3.77
C GLN A 91 2.70 6.53 -2.77
N MET A 92 2.67 5.24 -3.06
CA MET A 92 2.11 4.22 -2.19
C MET A 92 3.10 3.08 -2.03
N LYS A 93 3.25 2.63 -0.80
CA LYS A 93 4.10 1.50 -0.45
C LYS A 93 3.30 0.46 0.31
N ILE A 94 3.36 -0.78 -0.15
CA ILE A 94 2.81 -1.92 0.57
C ILE A 94 3.76 -2.26 1.71
N LEU A 95 3.26 -2.20 2.94
CA LEU A 95 4.05 -2.45 4.16
C LEU A 95 4.04 -3.92 4.56
N SER A 96 2.88 -4.56 4.46
CA SER A 96 2.70 -5.97 4.80
C SER A 96 1.55 -6.56 4.01
N THR A 97 1.60 -7.87 3.79
CA THR A 97 0.54 -8.59 3.07
C THR A 97 0.06 -9.78 3.88
N ASN A 98 -1.22 -10.12 3.74
CA ASN A 98 -1.84 -11.35 4.17
C ASN A 98 -2.37 -12.10 2.94
N ALA A 99 -3.15 -13.17 3.15
CA ALA A 99 -3.69 -13.95 2.04
C ALA A 99 -4.50 -13.10 1.04
N ASN A 100 -5.36 -12.20 1.51
CA ASN A 100 -6.27 -11.40 0.68
C ASN A 100 -6.25 -9.91 1.01
N SER A 101 -5.28 -9.42 1.76
CA SER A 101 -5.26 -8.04 2.21
C SER A 101 -3.83 -7.52 2.32
N TYR A 102 -3.70 -6.21 2.31
CA TYR A 102 -2.44 -5.55 2.58
C TYR A 102 -2.63 -4.27 3.36
N THR A 103 -1.62 -3.91 4.13
CA THR A 103 -1.47 -2.59 4.71
C THR A 103 -0.55 -1.75 3.84
N PHE A 104 -0.83 -0.48 3.73
CA PHE A 104 -0.06 0.42 2.90
C PHE A 104 0.13 1.77 3.56
N GLU A 105 1.09 2.49 3.05
CA GLU A 105 1.44 3.84 3.42
C GLU A 105 1.43 4.70 2.15
N TYR A 106 0.91 5.90 2.24
CA TYR A 106 0.87 6.81 1.10
C TYR A 106 1.08 8.26 1.51
N SER A 107 1.59 9.04 0.58
CA SER A 107 1.80 10.48 0.70
C SER A 107 2.01 11.09 -0.67
N PHE A 108 1.99 12.41 -0.75
CA PHE A 108 2.51 13.06 -1.94
C PHE A 108 3.99 12.73 -2.11
N VAL A 109 4.43 12.60 -3.36
CA VAL A 109 5.84 12.34 -3.66
C VAL A 109 6.70 13.47 -3.07
N GLY A 110 7.71 13.09 -2.30
CA GLY A 110 8.60 14.02 -1.62
C GLY A 110 8.14 14.49 -0.25
N ASP A 111 6.91 14.22 0.16
CA ASP A 111 6.41 14.56 1.48
C ASP A 111 6.62 13.40 2.46
N ILE A 112 7.78 13.38 3.12
CA ILE A 112 8.14 12.33 4.07
C ILE A 112 7.52 12.51 5.46
N LYS A 113 6.95 13.69 5.76
CA LYS A 113 6.40 13.99 7.09
C LYS A 113 4.93 13.64 7.25
N ASN A 114 4.16 13.65 6.17
CA ASN A 114 2.70 13.48 6.17
C ASN A 114 2.27 12.17 5.54
N LYS A 115 2.88 11.07 5.96
CA LYS A 115 2.50 9.73 5.52
C LYS A 115 1.27 9.24 6.26
N GLN A 116 0.32 8.71 5.50
CA GLN A 116 -0.89 8.09 6.01
C GLN A 116 -0.87 6.60 5.74
N ARG A 117 -1.58 5.83 6.54
CA ARG A 117 -1.67 4.38 6.41
C ARG A 117 -3.10 3.94 6.21
N GLY A 118 -3.26 2.85 5.50
CA GLY A 118 -4.55 2.24 5.27
C GLY A 118 -4.47 0.73 5.14
N PHE A 119 -5.64 0.13 5.06
CA PHE A 119 -5.81 -1.31 4.90
C PHE A 119 -6.76 -1.58 3.75
N VAL A 120 -6.39 -2.50 2.88
CA VAL A 120 -7.18 -2.86 1.69
C VAL A 120 -7.34 -4.37 1.62
N LYS A 121 -8.53 -4.80 1.24
CA LYS A 121 -8.87 -6.20 0.99
C LYS A 121 -9.02 -6.42 -0.51
N LYS A 122 -8.38 -7.47 -1.04
CA LYS A 122 -8.60 -7.93 -2.40
C LYS A 122 -9.87 -8.78 -2.46
N ILE A 123 -10.77 -8.43 -3.36
CA ILE A 123 -12.05 -9.10 -3.53
C ILE A 123 -11.97 -10.15 -4.64
N SER A 124 -11.31 -9.82 -5.73
CA SER A 124 -11.16 -10.71 -6.90
C SER A 124 -9.92 -10.33 -7.72
N ASP A 125 -9.51 -11.26 -8.56
CA ASP A 125 -8.44 -11.04 -9.52
C ASP A 125 -8.90 -10.19 -10.72
#